data_71e7c8f55cc03a8c4b7c0725644ccd91
#
_entry.id   71e7c8f55cc03a8c4b7c0725644ccd91
#
_cell.length_a   1.000
_cell.length_b   1.000
_cell.length_c   1.000
_cell.angle_alpha   90.00
_cell.angle_beta   90.00
_cell.angle_gamma   90.00
#
_symmetry.space_group_name_H-M   'P 1'
#
loop_
_entity.id
_entity.type
_entity.pdbx_description
1 polymer ?
#
loop_
_entity_poly.entity_id
_entity_poly.type
_entity_poly.pdbx_seq_one_letter_code
_entity_poly.pdbx_strand_id
1 'polypeptide(L)'
;MLILGAEDIHQILDGAEKNVLETVRRAYVLHDRGHTALPHSVFLRFPHDQRNRIIGLPAYLGDETPVAGVKWIASFPGNLAAGLPRASAAIIMNSMATGAPEAFLEGSVISARRTAASAALAAATLTARKPDTGVSLVGCGVINFEVLSYLRAALPELATVTLFDLDRDRARAFADRCTARWPDLTVALADTAEEALAAQRLVSLATTASAPHLTTDACRPGTLVLHLSLRDLTVDSILAGVNVVDDADHVCRESTSLHLTEQRTGDRAFIQASIGSVLADPAPYRRAEDRVTVFSPFGLGVLDLAVAEFVRRTADTLTLGTRVPGFLPVSG
;
A
#
# COMPACT_ATOMS: atom_id res chain seq x y z
N MET A 1 27.22 0.15 10.11
CA MET A 1 25.89 0.68 9.81
C MET A 1 25.88 1.15 8.36
N LEU A 2 24.99 0.61 7.52
CA LEU A 2 24.72 1.10 6.17
C LEU A 2 23.61 2.15 6.23
N ILE A 3 23.75 3.26 5.52
CA ILE A 3 22.71 4.28 5.37
C ILE A 3 22.37 4.40 3.89
N LEU A 4 21.08 4.29 3.56
CA LEU A 4 20.55 4.45 2.19
C LEU A 4 19.55 5.61 2.17
N GLY A 5 19.87 6.63 1.37
CA GLY A 5 19.02 7.79 1.13
C GLY A 5 17.97 7.55 0.05
N ALA A 6 17.11 8.54 -0.20
CA ALA A 6 16.07 8.44 -1.21
C ALA A 6 16.62 8.23 -2.63
N GLU A 7 17.75 8.84 -2.96
CA GLU A 7 18.39 8.69 -4.29
C GLU A 7 18.84 7.25 -4.52
N ASP A 8 19.51 6.61 -3.51
CA ASP A 8 19.92 5.22 -3.60
C ASP A 8 18.70 4.30 -3.82
N ILE A 9 17.61 4.57 -3.08
CA ILE A 9 16.39 3.77 -3.14
C ILE A 9 15.69 3.94 -4.48
N HIS A 10 15.61 5.14 -5.01
CA HIS A 10 15.09 5.38 -6.36
C HIS A 10 15.92 4.66 -7.42
N GLN A 11 17.25 4.77 -7.35
CA GLN A 11 18.15 4.08 -8.29
C GLN A 11 17.92 2.57 -8.31
N ILE A 12 17.57 1.96 -7.17
CA ILE A 12 17.35 0.52 -7.06
C ILE A 12 15.91 0.13 -7.49
N LEU A 13 14.92 0.94 -7.13
CA LEU A 13 13.53 0.56 -7.30
C LEU A 13 12.90 1.05 -8.62
N ASP A 14 13.50 2.04 -9.31
CA ASP A 14 13.00 2.51 -10.60
C ASP A 14 13.21 1.43 -11.67
N GLY A 15 12.12 0.97 -12.28
CA GLY A 15 12.11 -0.14 -13.24
C GLY A 15 12.13 -1.54 -12.61
N ALA A 16 12.13 -1.64 -11.26
CA ALA A 16 12.12 -2.92 -10.55
C ALA A 16 10.72 -3.37 -10.10
N GLU A 17 9.65 -2.85 -10.72
CA GLU A 17 8.26 -3.12 -10.30
C GLU A 17 7.98 -4.63 -10.19
N LYS A 18 8.44 -5.45 -11.14
CA LYS A 18 8.24 -6.90 -11.12
C LYS A 18 8.93 -7.57 -9.93
N ASN A 19 10.13 -7.12 -9.58
CA ASN A 19 10.86 -7.65 -8.43
C ASN A 19 10.17 -7.29 -7.12
N VAL A 20 9.67 -6.06 -7.00
CA VAL A 20 8.92 -5.62 -5.82
C VAL A 20 7.58 -6.35 -5.70
N LEU A 21 6.86 -6.56 -6.82
CA LEU A 21 5.64 -7.38 -6.84
C LEU A 21 5.90 -8.79 -6.30
N GLU A 22 6.95 -9.47 -6.79
CA GLU A 22 7.27 -10.82 -6.32
C GLU A 22 7.72 -10.82 -4.85
N THR A 23 8.49 -9.82 -4.42
CA THR A 23 8.91 -9.66 -3.02
C THR A 23 7.70 -9.51 -2.09
N VAL A 24 6.75 -8.66 -2.46
CA VAL A 24 5.52 -8.42 -1.69
C VAL A 24 4.61 -9.65 -1.72
N ARG A 25 4.48 -10.33 -2.86
CA ARG A 25 3.74 -11.59 -2.98
C ARG A 25 4.27 -12.64 -2.01
N ARG A 26 5.60 -12.86 -2.01
CA ARG A 26 6.26 -13.82 -1.12
C ARG A 26 6.03 -13.47 0.35
N ALA A 27 6.14 -12.20 0.72
CA ALA A 27 5.91 -11.75 2.10
C ALA A 27 4.47 -12.01 2.56
N TYR A 28 3.47 -11.81 1.73
CA TYR A 28 2.08 -12.14 2.03
C TYR A 28 1.87 -13.64 2.23
N VAL A 29 2.44 -14.48 1.35
CA VAL A 29 2.33 -15.94 1.46
C VAL A 29 3.02 -16.44 2.73
N LEU A 30 4.18 -15.90 3.09
CA LEU A 30 4.88 -16.24 4.33
C LEU A 30 4.08 -15.80 5.56
N HIS A 31 3.44 -14.64 5.51
CA HIS A 31 2.57 -14.18 6.57
C HIS A 31 1.36 -15.11 6.78
N ASP A 32 0.67 -15.48 5.72
CA ASP A 32 -0.45 -16.41 5.76
C ASP A 32 -0.07 -17.78 6.32
N ARG A 33 1.16 -18.23 6.09
CA ARG A 33 1.72 -19.47 6.62
C ARG A 33 2.22 -19.37 8.07
N GLY A 34 2.07 -18.21 8.72
CA GLY A 34 2.53 -17.99 10.09
C GLY A 34 4.05 -17.84 10.25
N HIS A 35 4.79 -17.57 9.18
CA HIS A 35 6.24 -17.38 9.22
C HIS A 35 6.63 -15.92 9.51
N THR A 36 5.80 -15.17 10.19
CA THR A 36 6.05 -13.79 10.55
C THR A 36 5.72 -13.52 12.01
N ALA A 37 6.32 -12.48 12.58
CA ALA A 37 5.88 -11.90 13.84
C ALA A 37 5.56 -10.42 13.61
N LEU A 38 4.30 -10.07 13.83
CA LEU A 38 3.74 -8.75 13.60
C LEU A 38 3.03 -8.24 14.85
N PRO A 39 3.74 -7.65 15.80
CA PRO A 39 3.08 -6.91 16.87
C PRO A 39 2.23 -5.79 16.30
N HIS A 40 1.15 -5.46 16.97
CA HIS A 40 0.31 -4.34 16.55
C HIS A 40 1.13 -3.06 16.44
N SER A 41 0.88 -2.27 15.41
CA SER A 41 1.52 -0.95 15.21
C SER A 41 1.29 -0.04 16.40
N VAL A 42 2.34 0.68 16.81
CA VAL A 42 2.29 1.67 17.90
C VAL A 42 2.06 3.05 17.31
N PHE A 43 1.00 3.72 17.74
CA PHE A 43 0.63 5.06 17.28
C PHE A 43 1.03 6.11 18.31
N LEU A 44 2.08 6.87 18.02
CA LEU A 44 2.41 8.07 18.75
C LEU A 44 1.53 9.22 18.28
N ARG A 45 0.59 9.65 19.13
CA ARG A 45 -0.31 10.77 18.91
C ARG A 45 0.10 11.95 19.78
N PHE A 46 -0.08 13.16 19.26
CA PHE A 46 0.31 14.37 19.98
C PHE A 46 -0.91 14.93 20.74
N PRO A 47 -0.78 15.22 22.05
CA PRO A 47 -1.92 15.68 22.87
C PRO A 47 -2.64 16.91 22.32
N HIS A 48 -1.90 17.80 21.65
CA HIS A 48 -2.44 19.06 21.14
C HIS A 48 -2.67 19.06 19.61
N ASP A 49 -2.37 17.94 18.92
CA ASP A 49 -2.57 17.82 17.46
C ASP A 49 -3.01 16.39 17.11
N GLN A 50 -4.30 16.20 17.01
CA GLN A 50 -4.90 14.90 16.69
C GLN A 50 -4.73 14.48 15.21
N ARG A 51 -4.33 15.40 14.32
CA ARG A 51 -4.16 15.13 12.89
C ARG A 51 -2.79 14.53 12.59
N ASN A 52 -1.78 14.96 13.32
CA ASN A 52 -0.41 14.47 13.18
C ASN A 52 -0.20 13.20 14.00
N ARG A 53 0.58 12.28 13.44
CA ARG A 53 0.95 11.04 14.14
C ARG A 53 2.25 10.49 13.59
N ILE A 54 2.92 9.70 14.44
CA ILE A 54 4.02 8.83 14.00
C ILE A 54 3.66 7.40 14.37
N ILE A 55 3.99 6.45 13.49
CA ILE A 55 3.61 5.05 13.65
C ILE A 55 4.86 4.20 13.60
N GLY A 56 5.07 3.38 14.63
CA GLY A 56 6.07 2.33 14.67
C GLY A 56 5.48 1.00 14.25
N LEU A 57 6.10 0.35 13.26
CA LEU A 57 5.68 -0.96 12.75
C LEU A 57 6.86 -1.94 12.89
N PRO A 58 7.09 -2.50 14.09
CA PRO A 58 8.06 -3.57 14.25
C PRO A 58 7.57 -4.83 13.53
N ALA A 59 8.49 -5.58 12.94
CA ALA A 59 8.15 -6.81 12.23
C ALA A 59 9.35 -7.76 12.13
N TYR A 60 9.03 -9.05 11.98
CA TYR A 60 9.94 -10.12 11.63
C TYR A 60 9.34 -10.92 10.48
N LEU A 61 10.13 -11.17 9.46
CA LEU A 61 9.81 -12.03 8.33
C LEU A 61 10.76 -13.24 8.35
N GLY A 62 10.22 -14.42 8.62
CA GLY A 62 10.96 -15.68 8.62
C GLY A 62 10.95 -16.31 7.24
N ASP A 63 12.13 -16.36 6.62
CA ASP A 63 12.38 -16.94 5.32
C ASP A 63 13.75 -17.62 5.34
N GLU A 64 14.25 -18.09 4.17
CA GLU A 64 15.64 -18.52 3.99
C GLU A 64 16.64 -17.44 4.45
N THR A 65 16.28 -16.18 4.26
CA THR A 65 17.02 -15.02 4.77
C THR A 65 16.10 -14.23 5.70
N PRO A 66 16.05 -14.55 6.99
CA PRO A 66 15.15 -13.89 7.92
C PRO A 66 15.54 -12.42 8.15
N VAL A 67 14.53 -11.57 8.29
CA VAL A 67 14.69 -10.12 8.45
C VAL A 67 13.88 -9.64 9.65
N ALA A 68 14.49 -8.80 10.48
CA ALA A 68 13.80 -8.09 11.56
C ALA A 68 14.12 -6.60 11.52
N GLY A 69 13.20 -5.79 12.01
CA GLY A 69 13.39 -4.35 12.06
C GLY A 69 12.13 -3.59 12.38
N VAL A 70 12.17 -2.30 12.15
CA VAL A 70 11.04 -1.40 12.39
C VAL A 70 10.97 -0.32 11.30
N LYS A 71 9.77 -0.08 10.79
CA LYS A 71 9.47 1.16 10.09
C LYS A 71 8.93 2.19 11.07
N TRP A 72 9.50 3.39 11.05
CA TRP A 72 9.05 4.57 11.77
C TRP A 72 8.55 5.60 10.76
N ILE A 73 7.22 5.78 10.66
CA ILE A 73 6.60 6.62 9.62
C ILE A 73 5.75 7.73 10.24
N ALA A 74 6.03 8.96 9.84
CA ALA A 74 5.26 10.14 10.19
C ALA A 74 4.15 10.41 9.16
N SER A 75 3.02 10.95 9.62
CA SER A 75 1.93 11.46 8.79
C SER A 75 1.51 12.83 9.33
N PHE A 76 1.88 13.86 8.59
CA PHE A 76 1.64 15.26 8.90
C PHE A 76 0.88 15.92 7.74
N PRO A 77 -0.46 15.84 7.71
CA PRO A 77 -1.26 16.34 6.59
C PRO A 77 -1.08 17.82 6.30
N GLY A 78 -0.76 18.63 7.31
CA GLY A 78 -0.49 20.07 7.15
C GLY A 78 0.73 20.41 6.30
N ASN A 79 1.68 19.48 6.13
CA ASN A 79 2.86 19.66 5.31
C ASN A 79 2.53 20.00 3.85
N LEU A 80 1.42 19.47 3.32
CA LEU A 80 1.01 19.75 1.93
C LEU A 80 0.80 21.23 1.66
N ALA A 81 0.27 21.98 2.62
CA ALA A 81 0.10 23.44 2.50
C ALA A 81 1.45 24.20 2.47
N ALA A 82 2.51 23.58 2.99
CA ALA A 82 3.87 24.13 2.96
C ALA A 82 4.72 23.56 1.81
N GLY A 83 4.12 22.82 0.87
CA GLY A 83 4.84 22.17 -0.24
C GLY A 83 5.74 20.99 0.19
N LEU A 84 5.57 20.47 1.41
CA LEU A 84 6.36 19.37 1.93
C LEU A 84 5.59 18.05 1.81
N PRO A 85 6.29 16.90 1.73
CA PRO A 85 5.66 15.58 1.75
C PRO A 85 4.81 15.37 3.01
N ARG A 86 3.59 14.84 2.84
CA ARG A 86 2.70 14.50 3.96
C ARG A 86 3.29 13.41 4.85
N ALA A 87 4.00 12.45 4.26
CA ALA A 87 4.60 11.33 4.94
C ALA A 87 6.12 11.34 4.75
N SER A 88 6.82 11.01 5.82
CA SER A 88 8.25 10.68 5.82
C SER A 88 8.48 9.46 6.67
N ALA A 89 9.44 8.62 6.31
CA ALA A 89 9.70 7.40 7.05
C ALA A 89 11.17 7.02 7.08
N ALA A 90 11.55 6.28 8.12
CA ALA A 90 12.81 5.57 8.20
C ALA A 90 12.55 4.09 8.50
N ILE A 91 13.43 3.22 8.01
CA ILE A 91 13.44 1.80 8.34
C ILE A 91 14.79 1.49 8.99
N ILE A 92 14.73 0.86 10.16
CA ILE A 92 15.91 0.28 10.82
C ILE A 92 15.83 -1.22 10.63
N MET A 93 16.90 -1.82 10.11
CA MET A 93 17.06 -3.27 9.99
C MET A 93 18.07 -3.77 11.02
N ASN A 94 17.78 -4.91 11.61
CA ASN A 94 18.60 -5.50 12.66
C ASN A 94 19.24 -6.80 12.17
N SER A 95 20.48 -7.02 12.55
CA SER A 95 21.17 -8.29 12.38
C SER A 95 20.45 -9.42 13.11
N MET A 96 20.10 -10.48 12.41
CA MET A 96 19.48 -11.65 13.04
C MET A 96 20.44 -12.45 13.93
N ALA A 97 21.74 -12.25 13.76
CA ALA A 97 22.76 -12.95 14.56
C ALA A 97 23.03 -12.26 15.90
N THR A 98 22.95 -10.90 15.95
CA THR A 98 23.41 -10.12 17.12
C THR A 98 22.34 -9.19 17.67
N GLY A 99 21.24 -8.95 16.94
CA GLY A 99 20.23 -7.94 17.28
C GLY A 99 20.68 -6.50 17.02
N ALA A 100 21.92 -6.27 16.64
CA ALA A 100 22.46 -4.95 16.39
C ALA A 100 21.83 -4.28 15.16
N PRO A 101 21.61 -2.94 15.16
CA PRO A 101 21.18 -2.23 13.96
C PRO A 101 22.30 -2.29 12.90
N GLU A 102 21.97 -2.74 11.71
CA GLU A 102 22.91 -2.90 10.59
C GLU A 102 22.66 -1.99 9.41
N ALA A 103 21.39 -1.58 9.20
CA ALA A 103 21.03 -0.64 8.16
C ALA A 103 19.96 0.36 8.58
N PHE A 104 20.05 1.57 8.03
CA PHE A 104 19.08 2.65 8.17
C PHE A 104 18.72 3.17 6.78
N LEU A 105 17.45 3.05 6.39
CA LEU A 105 16.96 3.36 5.05
C LEU A 105 15.90 4.48 5.10
N GLU A 106 15.89 5.33 4.08
CA GLU A 106 14.72 6.14 3.79
C GLU A 106 13.53 5.19 3.53
N GLY A 107 12.43 5.40 4.22
CA GLY A 107 11.32 4.44 4.24
C GLY A 107 10.07 4.90 3.50
N SER A 108 9.95 6.17 3.10
CA SER A 108 8.71 6.66 2.49
C SER A 108 8.55 6.18 1.04
N VAL A 109 9.64 6.10 0.26
CA VAL A 109 9.65 5.54 -1.09
C VAL A 109 9.35 4.05 -1.03
N ILE A 110 10.01 3.30 -0.15
CA ILE A 110 9.76 1.87 0.07
C ILE A 110 8.28 1.66 0.43
N SER A 111 7.75 2.45 1.38
CA SER A 111 6.36 2.33 1.83
C SER A 111 5.33 2.65 0.73
N ALA A 112 5.59 3.64 -0.12
CA ALA A 112 4.71 3.94 -1.26
C ALA A 112 4.71 2.79 -2.27
N ARG A 113 5.87 2.28 -2.63
CA ARG A 113 6.02 1.24 -3.66
C ARG A 113 5.52 -0.13 -3.20
N ARG A 114 5.76 -0.55 -1.94
CA ARG A 114 5.17 -1.79 -1.44
C ARG A 114 3.64 -1.69 -1.33
N THR A 115 3.10 -0.49 -1.06
CA THR A 115 1.63 -0.27 -1.04
C THR A 115 1.06 -0.38 -2.45
N ALA A 116 1.71 0.20 -3.42
CA ALA A 116 1.35 0.09 -4.83
C ALA A 116 1.45 -1.36 -5.34
N ALA A 117 2.52 -2.07 -4.96
CA ALA A 117 2.67 -3.50 -5.28
C ALA A 117 1.57 -4.36 -4.66
N SER A 118 1.20 -4.09 -3.41
CA SER A 118 0.06 -4.76 -2.73
C SER A 118 -1.25 -4.56 -3.50
N ALA A 119 -1.54 -3.33 -3.91
CA ALA A 119 -2.73 -3.00 -4.71
C ALA A 119 -2.72 -3.70 -6.08
N ALA A 120 -1.59 -3.67 -6.78
CA ALA A 120 -1.45 -4.28 -8.09
C ALA A 120 -1.51 -5.82 -8.04
N LEU A 121 -0.96 -6.45 -7.00
CA LEU A 121 -1.11 -7.88 -6.76
C LEU A 121 -2.57 -8.26 -6.52
N ALA A 122 -3.29 -7.49 -5.71
CA ALA A 122 -4.71 -7.73 -5.49
C ALA A 122 -5.49 -7.61 -6.81
N ALA A 123 -5.21 -6.60 -7.63
CA ALA A 123 -5.86 -6.43 -8.93
C ALA A 123 -5.56 -7.58 -9.90
N ALA A 124 -4.32 -8.06 -9.93
CA ALA A 124 -3.91 -9.17 -10.79
C ALA A 124 -4.45 -10.53 -10.33
N THR A 125 -4.67 -10.69 -9.02
CA THR A 125 -5.08 -11.98 -8.41
C THR A 125 -6.60 -12.09 -8.27
N LEU A 126 -7.27 -11.01 -7.84
CA LEU A 126 -8.74 -10.94 -7.76
C LEU A 126 -9.31 -10.63 -9.15
N THR A 127 -9.24 -11.60 -10.05
CA THR A 127 -9.51 -11.40 -11.48
C THR A 127 -10.99 -11.29 -11.80
N ALA A 128 -11.32 -10.42 -12.75
CA ALA A 128 -12.63 -10.43 -13.42
C ALA A 128 -12.68 -11.48 -14.53
N ARG A 129 -13.90 -11.75 -15.03
CA ARG A 129 -14.10 -12.61 -16.22
C ARG A 129 -13.44 -12.03 -17.47
N LYS A 130 -13.44 -10.69 -17.58
CA LYS A 130 -12.72 -9.94 -18.62
C LYS A 130 -11.62 -9.14 -17.95
N PRO A 131 -10.43 -9.03 -18.54
CA PRO A 131 -9.35 -8.22 -18.00
C PRO A 131 -9.79 -6.78 -17.75
N ASP A 132 -9.29 -6.18 -16.69
CA ASP A 132 -9.47 -4.75 -16.44
C ASP A 132 -8.50 -3.97 -17.34
N THR A 133 -9.04 -3.19 -18.27
CA THR A 133 -8.26 -2.35 -19.20
C THR A 133 -8.24 -0.89 -18.79
N GLY A 134 -8.90 -0.54 -17.68
CA GLY A 134 -8.94 0.79 -17.14
C GLY A 134 -9.03 0.79 -15.62
N VAL A 135 -8.59 1.89 -15.01
CA VAL A 135 -8.66 2.13 -13.57
C VAL A 135 -9.19 3.53 -13.27
N SER A 136 -10.02 3.65 -12.24
CA SER A 136 -10.39 4.93 -11.64
C SER A 136 -9.51 5.18 -10.40
N LEU A 137 -8.90 6.35 -10.31
CA LEU A 137 -8.07 6.76 -9.18
C LEU A 137 -8.76 7.93 -8.46
N VAL A 138 -9.20 7.69 -7.24
CA VAL A 138 -9.79 8.69 -6.35
C VAL A 138 -8.72 9.13 -5.35
N GLY A 139 -8.34 10.40 -5.42
CA GLY A 139 -7.18 10.98 -4.74
C GLY A 139 -5.94 10.98 -5.64
N CYS A 140 -5.53 12.16 -6.11
CA CYS A 140 -4.41 12.36 -7.04
C CYS A 140 -3.10 12.64 -6.28
N GLY A 141 -2.75 11.75 -5.35
CA GLY A 141 -1.53 11.82 -4.53
C GLY A 141 -0.43 10.85 -5.00
N VAL A 142 0.67 10.84 -4.22
CA VAL A 142 1.83 9.97 -4.48
C VAL A 142 1.44 8.50 -4.54
N ILE A 143 0.57 8.03 -3.63
CA ILE A 143 0.18 6.62 -3.56
C ILE A 143 -0.50 6.18 -4.87
N ASN A 144 -1.50 6.92 -5.36
CA ASN A 144 -2.18 6.54 -6.60
C ASN A 144 -1.29 6.67 -7.84
N PHE A 145 -0.26 7.51 -7.81
CA PHE A 145 0.72 7.55 -8.89
C PHE A 145 1.58 6.28 -8.94
N GLU A 146 2.07 5.83 -7.79
CA GLU A 146 2.79 4.57 -7.69
C GLU A 146 1.85 3.37 -7.99
N VAL A 147 0.59 3.39 -7.51
CA VAL A 147 -0.40 2.36 -7.83
C VAL A 147 -0.58 2.23 -9.34
N LEU A 148 -0.71 3.33 -10.08
CA LEU A 148 -0.83 3.30 -11.54
C LEU A 148 0.41 2.67 -12.20
N SER A 149 1.62 3.02 -11.72
CA SER A 149 2.87 2.43 -12.21
C SER A 149 2.88 0.90 -12.04
N TYR A 150 2.55 0.43 -10.83
CA TYR A 150 2.54 -1.00 -10.52
C TYR A 150 1.39 -1.76 -11.18
N LEU A 151 0.22 -1.13 -11.32
CA LEU A 151 -0.90 -1.70 -12.09
C LEU A 151 -0.52 -1.92 -13.55
N ARG A 152 0.15 -0.96 -14.19
CA ARG A 152 0.64 -1.14 -15.57
C ARG A 152 1.67 -2.25 -15.71
N ALA A 153 2.50 -2.46 -14.69
CA ALA A 153 3.44 -3.59 -14.67
C ALA A 153 2.76 -4.94 -14.48
N ALA A 154 1.66 -5.00 -13.70
CA ALA A 154 0.93 -6.22 -13.38
C ALA A 154 -0.20 -6.53 -14.39
N LEU A 155 -0.79 -5.49 -15.02
CA LEU A 155 -1.89 -5.57 -15.98
C LEU A 155 -1.47 -4.86 -17.28
N PRO A 156 -0.76 -5.53 -18.20
CA PRO A 156 -0.19 -4.90 -19.40
C PRO A 156 -1.23 -4.29 -20.35
N GLU A 157 -2.50 -4.74 -20.28
CA GLU A 157 -3.60 -4.22 -21.10
C GLU A 157 -4.24 -2.94 -20.51
N LEU A 158 -3.76 -2.44 -19.38
CA LEU A 158 -4.29 -1.23 -18.76
C LEU A 158 -3.92 0.00 -19.59
N ALA A 159 -4.92 0.57 -20.27
CA ALA A 159 -4.76 1.65 -21.25
C ALA A 159 -5.54 2.93 -20.91
N THR A 160 -6.46 2.87 -19.92
CA THR A 160 -7.28 4.03 -19.56
C THR A 160 -7.22 4.32 -18.07
N VAL A 161 -7.21 5.62 -17.71
CA VAL A 161 -7.32 6.06 -16.33
C VAL A 161 -8.35 7.19 -16.22
N THR A 162 -9.23 7.07 -15.23
CA THR A 162 -10.15 8.14 -14.83
C THR A 162 -9.72 8.68 -13.49
N LEU A 163 -9.53 9.99 -13.39
CA LEU A 163 -8.98 10.66 -12.22
C LEU A 163 -10.04 11.52 -11.54
N PHE A 164 -10.06 11.47 -10.22
CA PHE A 164 -10.82 12.40 -9.40
C PHE A 164 -10.03 12.83 -8.16
N ASP A 165 -10.02 14.12 -7.90
CA ASP A 165 -9.56 14.72 -6.64
C ASP A 165 -10.49 15.90 -6.31
N LEU A 166 -10.71 16.18 -5.02
CA LEU A 166 -11.44 17.37 -4.57
C LEU A 166 -10.78 18.66 -5.05
N ASP A 167 -9.46 18.64 -5.20
CA ASP A 167 -8.67 19.73 -5.80
C ASP A 167 -8.49 19.46 -7.30
N ARG A 168 -9.24 20.19 -8.12
CA ARG A 168 -9.21 20.03 -9.59
C ARG A 168 -7.83 20.35 -10.20
N ASP A 169 -7.09 21.26 -9.63
CA ASP A 169 -5.76 21.61 -10.15
C ASP A 169 -4.77 20.50 -9.84
N ARG A 170 -4.90 19.85 -8.70
CA ARG A 170 -4.15 18.63 -8.38
C ARG A 170 -4.49 17.48 -9.33
N ALA A 171 -5.78 17.28 -9.67
CA ALA A 171 -6.18 16.29 -10.64
C ALA A 171 -5.58 16.56 -12.03
N ARG A 172 -5.58 17.82 -12.50
CA ARG A 172 -4.95 18.23 -13.77
C ARG A 172 -3.45 17.99 -13.76
N ALA A 173 -2.74 18.45 -12.72
CA ALA A 173 -1.30 18.26 -12.60
C ALA A 173 -0.93 16.74 -12.55
N PHE A 174 -1.79 15.91 -11.95
CA PHE A 174 -1.62 14.46 -11.97
C PHE A 174 -1.83 13.90 -13.39
N ALA A 175 -2.83 14.36 -14.11
CA ALA A 175 -3.09 13.97 -15.51
C ALA A 175 -1.89 14.30 -16.41
N ASP A 176 -1.32 15.49 -16.28
CA ASP A 176 -0.13 15.92 -17.03
C ASP A 176 1.07 15.00 -16.73
N ARG A 177 1.29 14.66 -15.48
CA ARG A 177 2.33 13.70 -15.07
C ARG A 177 2.10 12.32 -15.66
N CYS A 178 0.85 11.82 -15.68
CA CYS A 178 0.50 10.53 -16.28
C CYS A 178 0.80 10.54 -17.79
N THR A 179 0.37 11.57 -18.50
CA THR A 179 0.58 11.71 -19.95
C THR A 179 2.09 11.83 -20.29
N ALA A 180 2.84 12.57 -19.48
CA ALA A 180 4.29 12.68 -19.66
C ALA A 180 5.03 11.36 -19.42
N ARG A 181 4.59 10.58 -18.43
CA ARG A 181 5.24 9.30 -18.07
C ARG A 181 4.80 8.15 -18.97
N TRP A 182 3.54 8.15 -19.40
CA TRP A 182 2.92 7.10 -20.22
C TRP A 182 2.10 7.73 -21.36
N PRO A 183 2.74 8.09 -22.49
CA PRO A 183 2.06 8.75 -23.61
C PRO A 183 0.98 7.91 -24.30
N ASP A 184 1.00 6.59 -24.09
CA ASP A 184 0.02 5.63 -24.59
C ASP A 184 -1.24 5.52 -23.71
N LEU A 185 -1.26 6.18 -22.53
CA LEU A 185 -2.37 6.10 -21.59
C LEU A 185 -3.42 7.15 -21.91
N THR A 186 -4.68 6.72 -22.04
CA THR A 186 -5.82 7.64 -22.16
C THR A 186 -6.21 8.11 -20.76
N VAL A 187 -6.13 9.43 -20.53
CA VAL A 187 -6.44 10.06 -19.24
C VAL A 187 -7.73 10.85 -19.34
N ALA A 188 -8.67 10.61 -18.43
CA ALA A 188 -9.92 11.36 -18.27
C ALA A 188 -10.04 11.93 -16.85
N LEU A 189 -10.68 13.08 -16.71
CA LEU A 189 -11.04 13.68 -15.42
C LEU A 189 -12.52 13.49 -15.18
N ALA A 190 -12.89 13.02 -14.00
CA ALA A 190 -14.27 12.99 -13.51
C ALA A 190 -14.58 14.28 -12.73
N ASP A 191 -15.83 14.72 -12.78
CA ASP A 191 -16.27 15.90 -12.05
C ASP A 191 -16.70 15.57 -10.62
N THR A 192 -17.11 14.31 -10.36
CA THR A 192 -17.52 13.82 -9.03
C THR A 192 -16.85 12.49 -8.71
N ALA A 193 -16.84 12.14 -7.43
CA ALA A 193 -16.35 10.85 -6.98
C ALA A 193 -17.20 9.71 -7.53
N GLU A 194 -18.53 9.88 -7.60
CA GLU A 194 -19.49 8.93 -8.12
C GLU A 194 -19.25 8.64 -9.62
N GLU A 195 -18.95 9.67 -10.42
CA GLU A 195 -18.55 9.49 -11.82
C GLU A 195 -17.26 8.67 -11.94
N ALA A 196 -16.26 8.95 -11.09
CA ALA A 196 -15.03 8.16 -11.07
C ALA A 196 -15.30 6.70 -10.68
N LEU A 197 -16.14 6.46 -9.65
CA LEU A 197 -16.53 5.11 -9.22
C LEU A 197 -17.27 4.34 -10.32
N ALA A 198 -18.09 5.02 -11.11
CA ALA A 198 -18.85 4.43 -12.21
C ALA A 198 -18.02 4.19 -13.48
N ALA A 199 -16.90 4.88 -13.67
CA ALA A 199 -16.17 4.90 -14.93
C ALA A 199 -15.48 3.57 -15.25
N GLN A 200 -14.84 2.93 -14.26
CA GLN A 200 -14.05 1.71 -14.45
C GLN A 200 -14.47 0.60 -13.48
N ARG A 201 -14.14 -0.65 -13.80
CA ARG A 201 -14.36 -1.80 -12.90
C ARG A 201 -13.20 -2.05 -11.93
N LEU A 202 -12.11 -1.36 -12.09
CA LEU A 202 -11.00 -1.30 -11.14
C LEU A 202 -10.95 0.12 -10.59
N VAL A 203 -11.03 0.27 -9.29
CA VAL A 203 -11.04 1.57 -8.59
C VAL A 203 -9.98 1.56 -7.50
N SER A 204 -9.20 2.61 -7.37
CA SER A 204 -8.26 2.80 -6.26
C SER A 204 -8.64 4.03 -5.45
N LEU A 205 -8.88 3.84 -4.16
CA LEU A 205 -9.14 4.90 -3.19
C LEU A 205 -7.89 5.15 -2.35
N ALA A 206 -7.22 6.28 -2.57
CA ALA A 206 -6.05 6.69 -1.81
C ALA A 206 -6.20 8.17 -1.39
N THR A 207 -7.20 8.44 -0.58
CA THR A 207 -7.57 9.77 -0.11
C THR A 207 -6.94 10.12 1.25
N THR A 208 -7.28 11.27 1.77
CA THR A 208 -6.92 11.70 3.14
C THR A 208 -8.13 11.74 4.07
N ALA A 209 -9.21 11.05 3.72
CA ALA A 209 -10.43 10.98 4.53
C ALA A 209 -10.14 10.45 5.93
N SER A 210 -10.78 11.04 6.92
CA SER A 210 -10.71 10.64 8.33
C SER A 210 -11.94 9.86 8.80
N ALA A 211 -13.02 9.88 8.00
CA ALA A 211 -14.28 9.20 8.27
C ALA A 211 -14.93 8.76 6.95
N PRO A 212 -15.80 7.72 6.99
CA PRO A 212 -16.53 7.25 5.82
C PRO A 212 -17.39 8.36 5.17
N HIS A 213 -17.31 8.46 3.85
CA HIS A 213 -17.99 9.48 3.07
C HIS A 213 -18.42 9.01 1.67
N LEU A 214 -18.00 7.79 1.27
CA LEU A 214 -18.35 7.20 -0.03
C LEU A 214 -19.17 5.92 0.15
N THR A 215 -20.12 5.71 -0.76
CA THR A 215 -20.79 4.42 -0.94
C THR A 215 -20.28 3.73 -2.21
N THR A 216 -20.56 2.45 -2.34
CA THR A 216 -20.26 1.68 -3.55
C THR A 216 -21.42 1.65 -4.56
N ASP A 217 -22.49 2.43 -4.35
CA ASP A 217 -23.70 2.39 -5.16
C ASP A 217 -23.48 2.79 -6.61
N ALA A 218 -22.53 3.70 -6.85
CA ALA A 218 -22.14 4.11 -8.19
C ALA A 218 -21.24 3.07 -8.90
N CYS A 219 -20.65 2.11 -8.17
CA CYS A 219 -19.81 1.09 -8.76
C CYS A 219 -20.61 0.12 -9.62
N ARG A 220 -20.05 -0.27 -10.76
CA ARG A 220 -20.65 -1.33 -11.60
C ARG A 220 -20.57 -2.68 -10.88
N PRO A 221 -21.52 -3.60 -11.12
CA PRO A 221 -21.37 -4.98 -10.67
C PRO A 221 -20.04 -5.58 -11.13
N GLY A 222 -19.39 -6.34 -10.26
CA GLY A 222 -18.07 -6.91 -10.52
C GLY A 222 -16.90 -5.92 -10.43
N THR A 223 -17.10 -4.73 -9.86
CA THR A 223 -16.02 -3.79 -9.58
C THR A 223 -15.11 -4.31 -8.46
N LEU A 224 -13.80 -4.13 -8.63
CA LEU A 224 -12.81 -4.27 -7.56
C LEU A 224 -12.41 -2.89 -7.06
N VAL A 225 -12.58 -2.65 -5.77
CA VAL A 225 -12.13 -1.43 -5.08
C VAL A 225 -10.89 -1.73 -4.27
N LEU A 226 -9.76 -1.13 -4.62
CA LEU A 226 -8.52 -1.11 -3.87
C LEU A 226 -8.62 0.01 -2.81
N HIS A 227 -9.09 -0.33 -1.62
CA HIS A 227 -9.41 0.62 -0.55
C HIS A 227 -8.18 0.93 0.31
N LEU A 228 -7.20 1.67 -0.23
CA LEU A 228 -5.89 1.89 0.38
C LEU A 228 -5.91 2.92 1.52
N SER A 229 -6.81 3.88 1.48
CA SER A 229 -7.00 4.89 2.53
C SER A 229 -7.79 4.38 3.74
N LEU A 230 -8.54 3.28 3.60
CA LEU A 230 -9.21 2.50 4.64
C LEU A 230 -10.37 3.20 5.38
N ARG A 231 -10.66 4.45 5.10
CA ARG A 231 -11.66 5.25 5.84
C ARG A 231 -12.68 5.94 4.94
N ASP A 232 -12.74 5.55 3.67
CA ASP A 232 -13.62 6.19 2.69
C ASP A 232 -15.00 5.56 2.65
N LEU A 233 -15.05 4.22 2.69
CA LEU A 233 -16.29 3.47 2.49
C LEU A 233 -17.13 3.39 3.75
N THR A 234 -18.46 3.54 3.57
CA THR A 234 -19.43 3.35 4.64
C THR A 234 -19.49 1.89 5.11
N VAL A 235 -19.98 1.69 6.33
CA VAL A 235 -20.20 0.33 6.89
C VAL A 235 -21.16 -0.47 6.02
N ASP A 236 -22.20 0.17 5.47
CA ASP A 236 -23.16 -0.50 4.59
C ASP A 236 -22.51 -0.99 3.29
N SER A 237 -21.58 -0.21 2.71
CA SER A 237 -20.80 -0.62 1.54
C SER A 237 -19.88 -1.81 1.83
N ILE A 238 -19.26 -1.84 3.01
CA ILE A 238 -18.44 -2.98 3.45
C ILE A 238 -19.30 -4.23 3.59
N LEU A 239 -20.48 -4.12 4.24
CA LEU A 239 -21.40 -5.26 4.44
C LEU A 239 -22.01 -5.78 3.13
N ALA A 240 -22.25 -4.91 2.15
CA ALA A 240 -22.78 -5.29 0.84
C ALA A 240 -21.73 -5.96 -0.06
N GLY A 241 -20.44 -5.69 0.18
CA GLY A 241 -19.32 -6.15 -0.63
C GLY A 241 -18.80 -7.55 -0.29
N VAL A 242 -17.86 -8.01 -1.11
CA VAL A 242 -16.97 -9.15 -0.82
C VAL A 242 -15.64 -8.58 -0.34
N ASN A 243 -15.28 -8.79 0.92
CA ASN A 243 -14.13 -8.13 1.52
C ASN A 243 -12.92 -9.07 1.62
N VAL A 244 -11.81 -8.62 1.03
CA VAL A 244 -10.49 -9.25 1.12
C VAL A 244 -9.56 -8.27 1.84
N VAL A 245 -8.76 -8.78 2.76
CA VAL A 245 -7.85 -7.96 3.58
C VAL A 245 -6.42 -8.47 3.49
N ASP A 246 -5.48 -7.73 4.03
CA ASP A 246 -4.13 -8.26 4.24
C ASP A 246 -4.05 -9.08 5.54
N ASP A 247 -4.64 -8.55 6.63
CA ASP A 247 -4.73 -9.21 7.93
C ASP A 247 -5.95 -8.66 8.69
N ALA A 248 -6.81 -9.55 9.19
CA ALA A 248 -8.04 -9.17 9.86
C ALA A 248 -7.80 -8.50 11.23
N ASP A 249 -6.76 -8.94 11.97
CA ASP A 249 -6.43 -8.37 13.28
C ASP A 249 -5.84 -6.96 13.16
N HIS A 250 -5.14 -6.70 12.05
CA HIS A 250 -4.56 -5.39 11.78
C HIS A 250 -5.56 -4.41 11.20
N VAL A 251 -6.40 -4.84 10.24
CA VAL A 251 -7.32 -3.92 9.54
C VAL A 251 -8.53 -3.51 10.38
N CYS A 252 -9.00 -4.37 11.28
CA CYS A 252 -10.10 -4.08 12.22
C CYS A 252 -9.63 -3.24 13.41
N ARG A 253 -8.89 -2.13 13.13
CA ARG A 253 -8.35 -1.21 14.13
C ARG A 253 -8.35 0.23 13.60
N GLU A 254 -8.03 1.17 14.48
CA GLU A 254 -7.75 2.59 14.14
C GLU A 254 -8.85 3.28 13.35
N SER A 255 -10.11 2.94 13.63
CA SER A 255 -11.30 3.51 12.98
C SER A 255 -11.29 3.38 11.46
N THR A 256 -10.76 2.27 10.94
CA THR A 256 -10.95 1.92 9.53
C THR A 256 -12.42 1.61 9.26
N SER A 257 -12.85 1.62 8.01
CA SER A 257 -14.22 1.21 7.63
C SER A 257 -14.55 -0.21 8.12
N LEU A 258 -13.56 -1.12 8.10
CA LEU A 258 -13.71 -2.49 8.58
C LEU A 258 -13.81 -2.56 10.11
N HIS A 259 -13.03 -1.76 10.83
CA HIS A 259 -13.16 -1.64 12.30
C HIS A 259 -14.54 -1.13 12.72
N LEU A 260 -15.05 -0.10 12.03
CA LEU A 260 -16.39 0.41 12.27
C LEU A 260 -17.47 -0.64 11.94
N THR A 261 -17.21 -1.48 10.93
CA THR A 261 -18.12 -2.59 10.58
C THR A 261 -18.10 -3.65 11.67
N GLU A 262 -16.93 -4.09 12.16
CA GLU A 262 -16.80 -5.01 13.30
C GLU A 262 -17.51 -4.48 14.54
N GLN A 263 -17.36 -3.19 14.87
CA GLN A 263 -18.05 -2.56 16.01
C GLN A 263 -19.58 -2.61 15.87
N ARG A 264 -20.10 -2.51 14.64
CA ARG A 264 -21.54 -2.56 14.37
C ARG A 264 -22.10 -3.99 14.38
N THR A 265 -21.37 -4.95 13.85
CA THR A 265 -21.83 -6.35 13.73
C THR A 265 -21.48 -7.20 14.95
N GLY A 266 -20.43 -6.85 15.66
CA GLY A 266 -19.90 -7.63 16.78
C GLY A 266 -19.00 -8.82 16.36
N ASP A 267 -18.75 -8.99 15.06
CA ASP A 267 -17.91 -10.06 14.51
C ASP A 267 -17.20 -9.62 13.21
N ARG A 268 -16.45 -10.53 12.60
CA ARG A 268 -15.71 -10.35 11.35
C ARG A 268 -16.18 -11.23 10.20
N ALA A 269 -17.38 -11.78 10.27
CA ALA A 269 -17.93 -12.67 9.24
C ALA A 269 -18.06 -12.00 7.87
N PHE A 270 -17.99 -10.68 7.81
CA PHE A 270 -17.96 -9.90 6.58
C PHE A 270 -16.60 -9.96 5.85
N ILE A 271 -15.52 -10.48 6.45
CA ILE A 271 -14.22 -10.69 5.80
C ILE A 271 -14.19 -12.12 5.24
N GLN A 272 -14.05 -12.25 3.91
CA GLN A 272 -14.09 -13.53 3.23
C GLN A 272 -12.72 -14.20 3.08
N ALA A 273 -11.64 -13.42 2.93
CA ALA A 273 -10.31 -13.97 2.74
C ALA A 273 -9.20 -12.99 3.13
N SER A 274 -8.00 -13.52 3.41
CA SER A 274 -6.76 -12.76 3.36
C SER A 274 -6.18 -12.80 1.94
N ILE A 275 -5.50 -11.74 1.51
CA ILE A 275 -4.78 -11.75 0.23
C ILE A 275 -3.66 -12.80 0.24
N GLY A 276 -3.05 -13.07 1.39
CA GLY A 276 -2.03 -14.10 1.56
C GLY A 276 -2.55 -15.48 1.23
N SER A 277 -3.76 -15.84 1.74
CA SER A 277 -4.38 -17.13 1.43
C SER A 277 -4.74 -17.25 -0.05
N VAL A 278 -5.26 -16.19 -0.65
CA VAL A 278 -5.58 -16.16 -2.09
C VAL A 278 -4.32 -16.32 -2.95
N LEU A 279 -3.20 -15.69 -2.57
CA LEU A 279 -1.93 -15.80 -3.28
C LEU A 279 -1.24 -17.16 -3.10
N ALA A 280 -1.51 -17.86 -2.00
CA ALA A 280 -0.96 -19.18 -1.72
C ALA A 280 -1.70 -20.30 -2.46
N ASP A 281 -2.95 -20.06 -2.88
CA ASP A 281 -3.74 -21.01 -3.66
C ASP A 281 -3.37 -20.91 -5.15
N PRO A 282 -2.99 -22.03 -5.81
CA PRO A 282 -2.72 -22.03 -7.25
C PRO A 282 -3.99 -21.84 -8.10
N ALA A 283 -5.19 -22.05 -7.53
CA ALA A 283 -6.43 -21.83 -8.25
C ALA A 283 -6.72 -20.33 -8.39
N PRO A 284 -7.07 -19.84 -9.61
CA PRO A 284 -7.34 -18.43 -9.79
C PRO A 284 -8.59 -18.01 -9.00
N TYR A 285 -8.43 -17.05 -8.11
CA TYR A 285 -9.54 -16.43 -7.42
C TYR A 285 -10.33 -15.56 -8.39
N ARG A 286 -11.64 -15.82 -8.53
CA ARG A 286 -12.53 -14.99 -9.32
C ARG A 286 -13.39 -14.14 -8.42
N ARG A 287 -13.32 -12.80 -8.60
CA ARG A 287 -14.21 -11.89 -7.87
C ARG A 287 -15.67 -12.06 -8.32
N ALA A 288 -16.60 -11.79 -7.42
CA ALA A 288 -18.03 -11.83 -7.70
C ALA A 288 -18.40 -10.91 -8.87
N GLU A 289 -19.26 -11.39 -9.78
CA GLU A 289 -19.69 -10.59 -10.96
C GLU A 289 -20.87 -9.67 -10.64
N ASP A 290 -21.64 -9.99 -9.62
CA ASP A 290 -22.89 -9.32 -9.19
C ASP A 290 -22.69 -8.32 -8.05
N ARG A 291 -21.54 -8.38 -7.36
CA ARG A 291 -21.22 -7.53 -6.20
C ARG A 291 -19.86 -6.83 -6.39
N VAL A 292 -19.65 -5.80 -5.59
CA VAL A 292 -18.34 -5.14 -5.47
C VAL A 292 -17.42 -6.00 -4.59
N THR A 293 -16.19 -6.21 -5.04
CA THR A 293 -15.12 -6.77 -4.22
C THR A 293 -14.29 -5.62 -3.67
N VAL A 294 -14.01 -5.62 -2.37
CA VAL A 294 -13.23 -4.58 -1.70
C VAL A 294 -11.96 -5.21 -1.13
N PHE A 295 -10.81 -4.74 -1.58
CA PHE A 295 -9.52 -5.08 -1.00
C PHE A 295 -9.06 -3.96 -0.07
N SER A 296 -8.97 -4.23 1.23
CA SER A 296 -8.62 -3.26 2.26
C SER A 296 -7.33 -3.67 2.99
N PRO A 297 -6.15 -3.32 2.47
CA PRO A 297 -4.89 -3.61 3.14
C PRO A 297 -4.58 -2.58 4.22
N PHE A 298 -4.37 -3.00 5.45
CA PHE A 298 -3.87 -2.11 6.52
C PHE A 298 -2.42 -1.67 6.26
N GLY A 299 -1.63 -2.56 5.67
CA GLY A 299 -0.22 -2.35 5.39
C GLY A 299 0.66 -2.91 6.50
N LEU A 300 1.13 -4.12 6.29
CA LEU A 300 1.92 -4.87 7.27
C LEU A 300 3.39 -4.48 7.23
N GLY A 301 4.03 -4.35 8.39
CA GLY A 301 5.45 -4.01 8.51
C GLY A 301 6.39 -4.99 7.80
N VAL A 302 6.00 -6.27 7.70
CA VAL A 302 6.78 -7.27 6.96
C VAL A 302 6.94 -6.96 5.49
N LEU A 303 5.97 -6.27 4.86
CA LEU A 303 6.06 -5.86 3.46
C LEU A 303 7.13 -4.78 3.27
N ASP A 304 7.19 -3.84 4.23
CA ASP A 304 8.23 -2.81 4.23
C ASP A 304 9.61 -3.42 4.43
N LEU A 305 9.75 -4.39 5.36
CA LEU A 305 11.02 -5.08 5.62
C LEU A 305 11.45 -5.98 4.45
N ALA A 306 10.52 -6.67 3.81
CA ALA A 306 10.85 -7.49 2.63
C ALA A 306 11.44 -6.64 1.50
N VAL A 307 10.82 -5.48 1.20
CA VAL A 307 11.33 -4.57 0.17
C VAL A 307 12.61 -3.88 0.64
N ALA A 308 12.74 -3.53 1.92
CA ALA A 308 13.97 -2.97 2.49
C ALA A 308 15.16 -3.95 2.37
N GLU A 309 14.93 -5.25 2.57
CA GLU A 309 15.97 -6.28 2.38
C GLU A 309 16.36 -6.45 0.90
N PHE A 310 15.38 -6.41 0.00
CA PHE A 310 15.67 -6.39 -1.43
C PHE A 310 16.55 -5.17 -1.80
N VAL A 311 16.20 -3.99 -1.30
CA VAL A 311 16.97 -2.75 -1.50
C VAL A 311 18.38 -2.87 -0.93
N ARG A 312 18.52 -3.33 0.33
CA ARG A 312 19.80 -3.48 1.02
C ARG A 312 20.75 -4.42 0.25
N ARG A 313 20.25 -5.59 -0.16
CA ARG A 313 21.05 -6.57 -0.93
C ARG A 313 21.48 -6.02 -2.29
N THR A 314 20.59 -5.31 -2.96
CA THR A 314 20.90 -4.68 -4.25
C THR A 314 21.91 -3.54 -4.07
N ALA A 315 21.79 -2.75 -3.00
CA ALA A 315 22.74 -1.69 -2.66
C ALA A 315 24.14 -2.26 -2.37
N ASP A 316 24.24 -3.39 -1.66
CA ASP A 316 25.52 -4.09 -1.45
C ASP A 316 26.15 -4.52 -2.77
N THR A 317 25.36 -5.05 -3.71
CA THR A 317 25.84 -5.48 -5.04
C THR A 317 26.31 -4.28 -5.90
N LEU A 318 25.59 -3.16 -5.82
CA LEU A 318 25.88 -1.95 -6.59
C LEU A 318 26.85 -1.00 -5.88
N THR A 319 27.27 -1.32 -4.66
CA THR A 319 28.14 -0.48 -3.80
C THR A 319 27.52 0.91 -3.56
N LEU A 320 26.21 0.95 -3.30
CA LEU A 320 25.46 2.18 -2.99
C LEU A 320 25.39 2.44 -1.48
N GLY A 321 25.07 3.69 -1.14
CA GLY A 321 24.86 4.16 0.23
C GLY A 321 26.16 4.52 0.96
N THR A 322 25.98 4.99 2.19
CA THR A 322 27.08 5.42 3.06
C THR A 322 27.27 4.41 4.20
N ARG A 323 28.50 3.93 4.36
CA ARG A 323 28.87 3.08 5.50
C ARG A 323 29.46 3.92 6.61
N VAL A 324 28.87 3.85 7.81
CA VAL A 324 29.31 4.55 9.02
C VAL A 324 30.09 3.54 9.89
N PRO A 325 31.43 3.61 9.93
CA PRO A 325 32.23 2.78 10.83
C PRO A 325 32.05 3.25 12.28
N GLY A 326 32.25 2.33 13.24
CA GLY A 326 32.20 2.67 14.67
C GLY A 326 30.86 3.19 15.17
N PHE A 327 29.74 2.87 14.49
CA PHE A 327 28.41 3.27 14.91
C PHE A 327 28.02 2.65 16.27
N LEU A 328 28.43 1.41 16.49
CA LEU A 328 28.23 0.71 17.78
C LEU A 328 29.55 0.74 18.57
N PRO A 329 29.46 0.75 19.93
CA PRO A 329 30.64 0.66 20.75
C PRO A 329 31.38 -0.65 20.47
N VAL A 330 32.71 -0.58 20.37
CA VAL A 330 33.55 -1.77 20.31
C VAL A 330 33.58 -2.37 21.72
N SER A 331 33.26 -3.66 21.86
CA SER A 331 33.41 -4.37 23.11
C SER A 331 34.91 -4.32 23.50
N GLY A 332 35.23 -3.70 24.65
CA GLY A 332 36.58 -3.68 25.16
C GLY A 332 37.04 -5.08 25.63
#